data_866d0b083308ff380a1a28d51c995c97
#
_entry.id   866d0b083308ff380a1a28d51c995c97
#
_cell.length_a   1.000
_cell.length_b   1.000
_cell.length_c   1.000
_cell.angle_alpha   90.00
_cell.angle_beta   90.00
_cell.angle_gamma   90.00
#
_symmetry.space_group_name_H-M   'P 1'
#
loop_
_entity.id
_entity.type
_entity.pdbx_description
1 polymer ?
#
loop_
_entity_poly.entity_id
_entity_poly.type
_entity_poly.pdbx_seq_one_letter_code
_entity_poly.pdbx_strand_id
1 'polypeptide(L)'
;ELLLVAIAYDGPPNYRLHRTRDYTPTKVLAGGYGPAYQQYSGGGEKFREFLREELLPFIARNYRVTNERTFVGHSYGGLFGAWLAFTEPKLFSHYILVSPSLWYDEYLLFRVEKEFAARQDTLPLKLHLSVGGREINAERNMVADLQKFAAQIESRNYKGLKLRWYVFEDETHNSVFPFGFTKRMRFIYEN
;
A
#
# COMPACT_ATOMS: atom_id res chain seq x y z
N GLU A 1 -18.67 5.30 13.22
CA GLU A 1 -18.34 6.64 12.69
C GLU A 1 -16.88 6.62 12.22
N LEU A 2 -16.59 7.19 11.03
CA LEU A 2 -15.27 7.21 10.43
C LEU A 2 -14.85 8.65 10.13
N LEU A 3 -13.57 8.97 10.40
CA LEU A 3 -12.91 10.16 9.87
C LEU A 3 -12.10 9.75 8.63
N LEU A 4 -12.44 10.29 7.46
CA LEU A 4 -11.68 10.11 6.23
C LEU A 4 -10.70 11.27 6.06
N VAL A 5 -9.41 10.95 5.95
CA VAL A 5 -8.34 11.91 5.68
C VAL A 5 -7.79 11.64 4.28
N ALA A 6 -7.98 12.60 3.37
CA ALA A 6 -7.40 12.55 2.03
C ALA A 6 -6.22 13.52 1.95
N ILE A 7 -5.05 13.02 1.51
CA ILE A 7 -3.85 13.83 1.34
C ILE A 7 -3.85 14.40 -0.07
N ALA A 8 -3.86 15.72 -0.16
CA ALA A 8 -3.74 16.48 -1.41
C ALA A 8 -2.44 17.30 -1.41
N TYR A 9 -2.01 17.71 -2.58
CA TYR A 9 -0.82 18.54 -2.77
C TYR A 9 -1.24 19.95 -3.15
N ASP A 10 -0.52 20.93 -2.60
CA ASP A 10 -0.70 22.33 -2.96
C ASP A 10 -0.14 22.63 -4.36
N GLY A 11 -0.72 23.63 -5.03
CA GLY A 11 -0.31 24.10 -6.35
C GLY A 11 -0.89 23.30 -7.54
N PRO A 12 -0.38 23.53 -8.75
CA PRO A 12 -0.85 22.87 -9.95
C PRO A 12 -0.73 21.35 -9.85
N PRO A 13 -1.79 20.58 -10.16
CA PRO A 13 -1.80 19.15 -9.94
C PRO A 13 -0.78 18.44 -10.84
N ASN A 14 0.28 17.93 -10.24
CA ASN A 14 1.22 17.02 -10.89
C ASN A 14 1.24 15.69 -10.11
N TYR A 15 0.11 14.98 -10.15
CA TYR A 15 -0.07 13.76 -9.39
C TYR A 15 0.99 12.68 -9.72
N ARG A 16 1.49 12.65 -10.96
CA ARG A 16 2.52 11.69 -11.37
C ARG A 16 3.84 11.95 -10.64
N LEU A 17 4.26 13.21 -10.57
CA LEU A 17 5.47 13.61 -9.85
C LEU A 17 5.35 13.31 -8.37
N HIS A 18 4.28 13.83 -7.73
CA HIS A 18 4.10 13.71 -6.29
C HIS A 18 3.98 12.25 -5.85
N ARG A 19 3.18 11.46 -6.56
CA ARG A 19 3.05 10.02 -6.28
C ARG A 19 4.36 9.25 -6.49
N THR A 20 5.13 9.59 -7.53
CA THR A 20 6.43 8.96 -7.76
C THR A 20 7.40 9.33 -6.64
N ARG A 21 7.43 10.60 -6.20
CA ARG A 21 8.30 11.04 -5.12
C ARG A 21 7.94 10.36 -3.80
N ASP A 22 6.67 10.45 -3.39
CA ASP A 22 6.28 10.15 -2.01
C ASP A 22 5.91 8.68 -1.77
N TYR A 23 5.44 7.98 -2.81
CA TYR A 23 4.95 6.60 -2.63
C TYR A 23 5.94 5.53 -3.09
N THR A 24 7.17 5.91 -3.43
CA THR A 24 8.19 4.93 -3.79
C THR A 24 9.29 4.88 -2.72
N PRO A 25 9.55 3.70 -2.13
CA PRO A 25 10.53 3.57 -1.06
C PRO A 25 11.98 3.78 -1.49
N THR A 26 12.29 3.46 -2.76
CA THR A 26 13.65 3.46 -3.30
C THR A 26 13.73 4.30 -4.58
N LYS A 27 14.94 4.74 -4.91
CA LYS A 27 15.20 5.46 -6.15
C LYS A 27 15.35 4.49 -7.32
N VAL A 28 14.46 4.62 -8.33
CA VAL A 28 14.50 3.84 -9.56
C VAL A 28 14.28 4.78 -10.75
N LEU A 29 15.18 4.77 -11.71
CA LEU A 29 15.15 5.70 -12.84
C LEU A 29 14.31 5.21 -14.02
N ALA A 30 13.96 3.93 -14.08
CA ALA A 30 13.20 3.30 -15.15
C ALA A 30 11.82 2.81 -14.68
N GLY A 31 10.93 2.56 -15.62
CA GLY A 31 9.57 2.05 -15.36
C GLY A 31 8.58 3.13 -14.92
N GLY A 32 7.50 2.72 -14.28
CA GLY A 32 6.47 3.60 -13.73
C GLY A 32 5.87 4.58 -14.73
N TYR A 33 5.92 5.86 -14.41
CA TYR A 33 5.46 6.95 -15.29
C TYR A 33 6.53 7.44 -16.26
N GLY A 34 7.66 6.74 -16.37
CA GLY A 34 8.78 7.07 -17.25
C GLY A 34 9.85 7.95 -16.60
N PRO A 35 11.00 8.13 -17.28
CA PRO A 35 12.20 8.76 -16.71
C PRO A 35 11.97 10.19 -16.19
N ALA A 36 11.11 10.96 -16.85
CA ALA A 36 10.79 12.33 -16.45
C ALA A 36 10.19 12.44 -15.03
N TYR A 37 9.53 11.38 -14.56
CA TYR A 37 8.96 11.30 -13.21
C TYR A 37 9.81 10.44 -12.28
N GLN A 38 10.37 9.34 -12.79
CA GLN A 38 11.16 8.41 -12.00
C GLN A 38 12.43 9.05 -11.39
N GLN A 39 12.95 10.11 -11.98
CA GLN A 39 14.04 10.90 -11.35
C GLN A 39 13.70 11.43 -9.95
N TYR A 40 12.41 11.55 -9.61
CA TYR A 40 11.93 12.01 -8.30
C TYR A 40 11.62 10.86 -7.33
N SER A 41 11.74 9.61 -7.75
CA SER A 41 11.44 8.44 -6.90
C SER A 41 12.37 8.34 -5.70
N GLY A 42 11.92 7.58 -4.67
CA GLY A 42 12.71 7.28 -3.47
C GLY A 42 12.47 8.23 -2.29
N GLY A 43 11.39 9.00 -2.30
CA GLY A 43 11.03 9.89 -1.17
C GLY A 43 10.09 9.26 -0.14
N GLY A 44 9.79 7.96 -0.26
CA GLY A 44 8.86 7.26 0.62
C GLY A 44 9.22 7.36 2.11
N GLU A 45 10.52 7.36 2.44
CA GLU A 45 10.98 7.55 3.83
C GLU A 45 10.52 8.89 4.41
N LYS A 46 10.73 9.99 3.66
CA LYS A 46 10.30 11.33 4.09
C LYS A 46 8.79 11.43 4.23
N PHE A 47 8.06 10.77 3.33
CA PHE A 47 6.60 10.75 3.41
C PHE A 47 6.11 9.93 4.61
N ARG A 48 6.78 8.82 4.96
CA ARG A 48 6.54 8.07 6.19
C ARG A 48 6.77 8.93 7.44
N GLU A 49 7.88 9.67 7.48
CA GLU A 49 8.18 10.62 8.57
C GLU A 49 7.09 11.68 8.71
N PHE A 50 6.66 12.31 7.61
CA PHE A 50 5.54 13.25 7.60
C PHE A 50 4.27 12.64 8.19
N LEU A 51 3.92 11.41 7.78
CA LEU A 51 2.75 10.72 8.34
C LEU A 51 2.88 10.53 9.85
N ARG A 52 4.06 10.06 10.30
CA ARG A 52 4.30 9.73 11.72
C ARG A 52 4.41 10.95 12.61
N GLU A 53 5.17 11.95 12.18
CA GLU A 53 5.56 13.07 13.04
C GLU A 53 4.61 14.29 12.92
N GLU A 54 3.93 14.44 11.79
CA GLU A 54 3.13 15.61 11.53
C GLU A 54 1.63 15.26 11.39
N LEU A 55 1.25 14.48 10.38
CA LEU A 55 -0.15 14.26 10.04
C LEU A 55 -0.92 13.51 11.13
N LEU A 56 -0.44 12.35 11.56
CA LEU A 56 -1.14 11.54 12.57
C LEU A 56 -1.23 12.26 13.92
N PRO A 57 -0.19 12.94 14.44
CA PRO A 57 -0.31 13.78 15.63
C PRO A 57 -1.25 14.96 15.45
N PHE A 58 -1.27 15.61 14.28
CA PHE A 58 -2.22 16.68 13.98
C PHE A 58 -3.67 16.18 14.07
N ILE A 59 -3.98 15.04 13.44
CA ILE A 59 -5.32 14.44 13.49
C ILE A 59 -5.70 14.08 14.93
N ALA A 60 -4.80 13.46 15.69
CA ALA A 60 -5.08 13.07 17.08
C ALA A 60 -5.33 14.26 18.02
N ARG A 61 -4.72 15.41 17.76
CA ARG A 61 -4.92 16.64 18.55
C ARG A 61 -6.20 17.39 18.20
N ASN A 62 -6.64 17.33 16.93
CA ASN A 62 -7.72 18.19 16.44
C ASN A 62 -9.05 17.46 16.26
N TYR A 63 -9.06 16.13 16.26
CA TYR A 63 -10.26 15.33 16.03
C TYR A 63 -10.41 14.22 17.06
N ARG A 64 -11.64 13.89 17.40
CA ARG A 64 -11.93 12.76 18.29
C ARG A 64 -11.77 11.45 17.50
N VAL A 65 -10.65 10.80 17.63
CA VAL A 65 -10.30 9.55 16.97
C VAL A 65 -9.79 8.50 17.96
N THR A 66 -9.86 7.23 17.59
CA THR A 66 -9.24 6.12 18.30
C THR A 66 -7.81 5.87 17.77
N ASN A 67 -7.14 4.89 18.36
CA ASN A 67 -5.85 4.43 17.86
C ASN A 67 -5.95 3.49 16.65
N GLU A 68 -7.16 3.11 16.26
CA GLU A 68 -7.37 2.31 15.06
C GLU A 68 -7.24 3.19 13.81
N ARG A 69 -6.29 2.84 12.96
CA ARG A 69 -5.94 3.59 11.75
C ARG A 69 -5.92 2.66 10.57
N THR A 70 -6.60 3.06 9.50
CA THR A 70 -6.63 2.33 8.23
C THR A 70 -5.88 3.11 7.17
N PHE A 71 -4.88 2.49 6.57
CA PHE A 71 -4.23 3.00 5.36
C PHE A 71 -4.96 2.46 4.12
N VAL A 72 -5.29 3.34 3.19
CA VAL A 72 -5.87 2.96 1.90
C VAL A 72 -4.96 3.44 0.79
N GLY A 73 -4.54 2.54 -0.08
CA GLY A 73 -3.65 2.87 -1.19
C GLY A 73 -3.93 2.10 -2.48
N HIS A 74 -3.76 2.78 -3.61
CA HIS A 74 -3.90 2.20 -4.95
C HIS A 74 -2.60 2.36 -5.72
N SER A 75 -2.18 1.32 -6.45
CA SER A 75 -1.01 1.36 -7.33
C SER A 75 0.28 1.69 -6.54
N TYR A 76 0.96 2.81 -6.79
CA TYR A 76 2.07 3.30 -5.96
C TYR A 76 1.66 3.57 -4.50
N GLY A 77 0.42 4.01 -4.25
CA GLY A 77 -0.09 4.09 -2.88
C GLY A 77 -0.23 2.72 -2.22
N GLY A 78 -0.57 1.68 -3.01
CA GLY A 78 -0.56 0.28 -2.56
C GLY A 78 0.85 -0.25 -2.29
N LEU A 79 1.83 0.09 -3.14
CA LEU A 79 3.25 -0.19 -2.93
C LEU A 79 3.73 0.40 -1.59
N PHE A 80 3.46 1.70 -1.38
CA PHE A 80 3.86 2.40 -0.17
C PHE A 80 3.19 1.81 1.08
N GLY A 81 1.88 1.52 1.02
CA GLY A 81 1.18 0.90 2.15
C GLY A 81 1.71 -0.49 2.49
N ALA A 82 2.03 -1.32 1.49
CA ALA A 82 2.65 -2.62 1.73
C ALA A 82 4.05 -2.48 2.33
N TRP A 83 4.82 -1.49 1.88
CA TRP A 83 6.13 -1.19 2.47
C TRP A 83 6.00 -0.76 3.93
N LEU A 84 5.03 0.10 4.28
CA LEU A 84 4.76 0.49 5.67
C LEU A 84 4.40 -0.71 6.55
N ALA A 85 3.56 -1.63 6.05
CA ALA A 85 3.12 -2.79 6.81
C ALA A 85 4.28 -3.66 7.32
N PHE A 86 5.40 -3.70 6.60
CA PHE A 86 6.58 -4.50 6.96
C PHE A 86 7.75 -3.69 7.51
N THR A 87 7.77 -2.36 7.33
CA THR A 87 8.86 -1.52 7.88
C THR A 87 8.46 -0.78 9.15
N GLU A 88 7.18 -0.44 9.30
CA GLU A 88 6.66 0.24 10.48
C GLU A 88 5.24 -0.26 10.84
N PRO A 89 5.08 -1.54 11.22
CA PRO A 89 3.78 -2.20 11.38
C PRO A 89 2.89 -1.60 12.47
N LYS A 90 3.44 -0.75 13.34
CA LYS A 90 2.70 -0.06 14.40
C LYS A 90 2.03 1.24 13.95
N LEU A 91 2.35 1.74 12.74
CA LEU A 91 1.84 3.01 12.26
C LEU A 91 0.34 2.94 11.92
N PHE A 92 -0.08 1.83 11.31
CA PHE A 92 -1.47 1.54 10.99
C PHE A 92 -1.82 0.11 11.40
N SER A 93 -3.03 -0.07 11.91
CA SER A 93 -3.56 -1.39 12.31
C SER A 93 -4.25 -2.12 11.16
N HIS A 94 -4.65 -1.38 10.13
CA HIS A 94 -5.39 -1.92 8.99
C HIS A 94 -4.87 -1.36 7.66
N TYR A 95 -4.87 -2.20 6.62
CA TYR A 95 -4.45 -1.83 5.27
C TYR A 95 -5.43 -2.33 4.22
N ILE A 96 -5.85 -1.47 3.31
CA ILE A 96 -6.60 -1.78 2.10
C ILE A 96 -5.74 -1.37 0.91
N LEU A 97 -5.09 -2.33 0.28
CA LEU A 97 -4.12 -2.10 -0.79
C LEU A 97 -4.68 -2.66 -2.10
N VAL A 98 -5.00 -1.76 -3.00
CA VAL A 98 -5.60 -2.09 -4.29
C VAL A 98 -4.55 -1.98 -5.38
N SER A 99 -4.37 -3.05 -6.14
CA SER A 99 -3.40 -3.13 -7.25
C SER A 99 -2.00 -2.60 -6.87
N PRO A 100 -1.42 -3.05 -5.75
CA PRO A 100 -0.11 -2.57 -5.35
C PRO A 100 0.93 -2.84 -6.45
N SER A 101 1.80 -1.87 -6.72
CA SER A 101 2.85 -1.97 -7.73
C SER A 101 3.99 -2.87 -7.27
N LEU A 102 3.71 -4.18 -7.10
CA LEU A 102 4.65 -5.18 -6.54
C LEU A 102 5.89 -5.40 -7.41
N TRP A 103 5.79 -5.11 -8.71
CA TRP A 103 6.88 -5.17 -9.69
C TRP A 103 7.97 -4.10 -9.47
N TYR A 104 7.69 -3.07 -8.64
CA TYR A 104 8.59 -1.94 -8.43
C TYR A 104 9.94 -2.39 -7.86
N ASP A 105 11.03 -1.80 -8.38
CA ASP A 105 12.41 -2.02 -7.94
C ASP A 105 12.75 -3.51 -7.78
N GLU A 106 12.63 -4.25 -8.89
CA GLU A 106 12.93 -5.69 -8.91
C GLU A 106 12.22 -6.46 -7.78
N TYR A 107 10.92 -6.19 -7.63
CA TYR A 107 10.10 -6.82 -6.60
C TYR A 107 10.56 -6.52 -5.15
N LEU A 108 10.92 -5.27 -4.90
CA LEU A 108 11.37 -4.79 -3.58
C LEU A 108 10.56 -5.34 -2.41
N LEU A 109 9.22 -5.35 -2.52
CA LEU A 109 8.36 -5.77 -1.41
C LEU A 109 8.54 -7.22 -0.99
N PHE A 110 8.90 -8.11 -1.90
CA PHE A 110 9.21 -9.50 -1.57
C PHE A 110 10.49 -9.61 -0.72
N ARG A 111 11.48 -8.73 -0.99
CA ARG A 111 12.71 -8.66 -0.20
C ARG A 111 12.44 -8.06 1.18
N VAL A 112 11.69 -6.97 1.24
CA VAL A 112 11.32 -6.29 2.50
C VAL A 112 10.52 -7.22 3.42
N GLU A 113 9.54 -7.97 2.87
CA GLU A 113 8.80 -8.97 3.63
C GLU A 113 9.70 -10.08 4.15
N LYS A 114 10.61 -10.60 3.31
CA LYS A 114 11.57 -11.64 3.70
C LYS A 114 12.49 -11.17 4.83
N GLU A 115 12.98 -9.95 4.77
CA GLU A 115 13.80 -9.33 5.83
C GLU A 115 13.00 -9.14 7.13
N PHE A 116 11.74 -8.77 7.02
CA PHE A 116 10.84 -8.71 8.18
C PHE A 116 10.65 -10.09 8.81
N ALA A 117 10.35 -11.11 8.02
CA ALA A 117 10.17 -12.49 8.47
C ALA A 117 11.41 -13.08 9.17
N ALA A 118 12.59 -12.67 8.75
CA ALA A 118 13.84 -13.09 9.39
C ALA A 118 14.04 -12.50 10.80
N ARG A 119 13.33 -11.42 11.13
CA ARG A 119 13.48 -10.72 12.43
C ARG A 119 12.34 -11.00 13.39
N GLN A 120 11.15 -11.29 12.89
CA GLN A 120 9.97 -11.51 13.75
C GLN A 120 8.86 -12.29 13.05
N ASP A 121 8.06 -12.97 13.84
CA ASP A 121 6.93 -13.81 13.42
C ASP A 121 5.56 -13.21 13.79
N THR A 122 5.55 -11.99 14.30
CA THR A 122 4.35 -11.34 14.82
C THR A 122 4.03 -10.09 14.00
N LEU A 123 2.81 -10.03 13.45
CA LEU A 123 2.32 -8.93 12.63
C LEU A 123 0.83 -8.68 12.92
N PRO A 124 0.48 -8.00 14.04
CA PRO A 124 -0.91 -7.88 14.49
C PRO A 124 -1.65 -6.78 13.74
N LEU A 125 -1.97 -7.02 12.47
CA LEU A 125 -2.73 -6.10 11.63
C LEU A 125 -3.71 -6.83 10.71
N LYS A 126 -4.67 -6.09 10.14
CA LYS A 126 -5.54 -6.58 9.07
C LYS A 126 -5.00 -6.07 7.73
N LEU A 127 -4.62 -6.99 6.85
CA LEU A 127 -4.11 -6.68 5.51
C LEU A 127 -5.07 -7.20 4.46
N HIS A 128 -5.60 -6.27 3.66
CA HIS A 128 -6.35 -6.62 2.47
C HIS A 128 -5.60 -6.22 1.21
N LEU A 129 -5.40 -7.20 0.33
CA LEU A 129 -4.80 -7.03 -1.00
C LEU A 129 -5.86 -7.30 -2.07
N SER A 130 -5.89 -6.51 -3.14
CA SER A 130 -6.75 -6.81 -4.28
C SER A 130 -6.12 -6.32 -5.59
N VAL A 131 -6.58 -6.89 -6.70
CA VAL A 131 -6.13 -6.56 -8.06
C VAL A 131 -7.26 -6.78 -9.04
N GLY A 132 -7.28 -6.04 -10.15
CA GLY A 132 -8.17 -6.30 -11.28
C GLY A 132 -7.68 -7.48 -12.12
N GLY A 133 -8.58 -8.38 -12.51
CA GLY A 133 -8.25 -9.56 -13.31
C GLY A 133 -7.71 -9.24 -14.71
N ARG A 134 -8.01 -8.02 -15.20
CA ARG A 134 -7.50 -7.53 -16.50
C ARG A 134 -6.16 -6.80 -16.41
N GLU A 135 -5.48 -6.83 -15.26
CA GLU A 135 -4.17 -6.19 -15.08
C GLU A 135 -3.01 -7.08 -15.54
N ILE A 136 -3.16 -7.62 -16.74
CA ILE A 136 -2.19 -8.49 -17.43
C ILE A 136 -1.86 -7.87 -18.78
N ASN A 137 -0.59 -7.66 -19.07
CA ASN A 137 -0.11 -7.22 -20.36
C ASN A 137 1.25 -7.88 -20.68
N ALA A 138 1.84 -7.56 -21.84
CA ALA A 138 3.10 -8.17 -22.29
C ALA A 138 4.29 -7.93 -21.34
N GLU A 139 4.26 -6.85 -20.57
CA GLU A 139 5.37 -6.46 -19.69
C GLU A 139 5.14 -6.90 -18.24
N ARG A 140 3.87 -7.01 -17.81
CA ARG A 140 3.51 -7.18 -16.41
C ARG A 140 2.27 -8.05 -16.24
N ASN A 141 2.31 -8.88 -15.20
CA ASN A 141 1.16 -9.66 -14.73
C ASN A 141 0.93 -9.36 -13.24
N MET A 142 0.20 -8.27 -12.98
CA MET A 142 -0.06 -7.84 -11.60
C MET A 142 -0.92 -8.82 -10.82
N VAL A 143 -1.72 -9.66 -11.50
CA VAL A 143 -2.49 -10.74 -10.87
C VAL A 143 -1.54 -11.80 -10.31
N ALA A 144 -0.62 -12.29 -11.13
CA ALA A 144 0.37 -13.28 -10.70
C ALA A 144 1.29 -12.72 -9.60
N ASP A 145 1.67 -11.45 -9.69
CA ASP A 145 2.49 -10.79 -8.67
C ASP A 145 1.77 -10.74 -7.32
N LEU A 146 0.49 -10.35 -7.31
CA LEU A 146 -0.31 -10.32 -6.09
C LEU A 146 -0.49 -11.71 -5.49
N GLN A 147 -0.79 -12.72 -6.31
CA GLN A 147 -0.95 -14.11 -5.87
C GLN A 147 0.34 -14.64 -5.22
N LYS A 148 1.50 -14.39 -5.86
CA LYS A 148 2.81 -14.78 -5.31
C LYS A 148 3.12 -14.07 -3.99
N PHE A 149 2.84 -12.77 -3.91
CA PHE A 149 3.09 -12.00 -2.70
C PHE A 149 2.18 -12.44 -1.55
N ALA A 150 0.90 -12.66 -1.81
CA ALA A 150 -0.05 -13.21 -0.84
C ALA A 150 0.40 -14.59 -0.34
N ALA A 151 0.77 -15.49 -1.24
CA ALA A 151 1.27 -16.83 -0.89
C ALA A 151 2.54 -16.77 -0.05
N GLN A 152 3.47 -15.84 -0.35
CA GLN A 152 4.66 -15.63 0.47
C GLN A 152 4.29 -15.21 1.91
N ILE A 153 3.38 -14.24 2.07
CA ILE A 153 2.91 -13.80 3.40
C ILE A 153 2.18 -14.93 4.13
N GLU A 154 1.29 -15.67 3.46
CA GLU A 154 0.56 -16.80 4.04
C GLU A 154 1.50 -17.89 4.55
N SER A 155 2.59 -18.18 3.83
CA SER A 155 3.58 -19.19 4.23
C SER A 155 4.29 -18.88 5.56
N ARG A 156 4.30 -17.62 6.00
CA ARG A 156 4.96 -17.19 7.25
C ARG A 156 4.14 -17.50 8.51
N ASN A 157 2.83 -17.64 8.37
CA ASN A 157 1.93 -17.84 9.52
C ASN A 157 2.11 -16.78 10.62
N TYR A 158 2.24 -15.50 10.23
CA TYR A 158 2.44 -14.40 11.18
C TYR A 158 1.37 -14.36 12.26
N LYS A 159 1.80 -14.36 13.52
CA LYS A 159 0.92 -14.23 14.68
C LYS A 159 0.18 -12.89 14.66
N GLY A 160 -1.14 -12.93 14.78
CA GLY A 160 -1.99 -11.74 14.81
C GLY A 160 -2.35 -11.16 13.44
N LEU A 161 -1.76 -11.64 12.35
CA LEU A 161 -2.13 -11.19 11.00
C LEU A 161 -3.49 -11.76 10.59
N LYS A 162 -4.35 -10.87 10.09
CA LYS A 162 -5.56 -11.24 9.34
C LYS A 162 -5.37 -10.81 7.89
N LEU A 163 -4.95 -11.75 7.03
CA LEU A 163 -4.77 -11.51 5.59
C LEU A 163 -6.01 -11.94 4.82
N ARG A 164 -6.44 -11.11 3.89
CA ARG A 164 -7.37 -11.47 2.80
C ARG A 164 -6.88 -10.87 1.50
N TRP A 165 -7.05 -11.61 0.39
CA TRP A 165 -6.77 -11.09 -0.92
C TRP A 165 -7.83 -11.51 -1.94
N TYR A 166 -7.96 -10.75 -3.04
CA TYR A 166 -8.99 -10.96 -4.03
C TYR A 166 -8.60 -10.48 -5.43
N VAL A 167 -8.98 -11.23 -6.45
CA VAL A 167 -8.93 -10.81 -7.86
C VAL A 167 -10.34 -10.45 -8.31
N PHE A 168 -10.54 -9.25 -8.82
CA PHE A 168 -11.79 -8.80 -9.41
C PHE A 168 -11.75 -9.03 -10.92
N GLU A 169 -12.26 -10.15 -11.39
CA GLU A 169 -12.04 -10.73 -12.72
C GLU A 169 -12.25 -9.75 -13.87
N ASP A 170 -13.31 -8.92 -13.83
CA ASP A 170 -13.65 -8.00 -14.92
C ASP A 170 -13.02 -6.62 -14.79
N GLU A 171 -12.28 -6.35 -13.72
CA GLU A 171 -11.76 -5.02 -13.42
C GLU A 171 -10.37 -4.78 -14.03
N THR A 172 -10.15 -3.54 -14.43
CA THR A 172 -8.87 -2.99 -14.87
C THR A 172 -8.18 -2.26 -13.72
N HIS A 173 -6.92 -1.84 -13.93
CA HIS A 173 -6.19 -1.01 -12.97
C HIS A 173 -6.92 0.26 -12.54
N ASN A 174 -7.69 0.88 -13.46
CA ASN A 174 -8.41 2.12 -13.17
C ASN A 174 -9.80 1.89 -12.56
N SER A 175 -10.46 0.78 -12.87
CA SER A 175 -11.83 0.51 -12.42
C SER A 175 -11.90 -0.27 -11.10
N VAL A 176 -10.85 -0.98 -10.71
CA VAL A 176 -10.84 -1.89 -9.54
C VAL A 176 -10.93 -1.17 -8.19
N PHE A 177 -10.50 0.09 -8.10
CA PHE A 177 -10.37 0.77 -6.81
C PHE A 177 -11.69 0.87 -6.02
N PRO A 178 -12.84 1.28 -6.59
CA PRO A 178 -14.10 1.32 -5.84
C PRO A 178 -14.49 -0.05 -5.26
N PHE A 179 -14.27 -1.14 -5.99
CA PHE A 179 -14.59 -2.49 -5.53
C PHE A 179 -13.66 -2.95 -4.42
N GLY A 180 -12.35 -2.72 -4.59
CA GLY A 180 -11.34 -3.02 -3.57
C GLY A 180 -11.56 -2.22 -2.28
N PHE A 181 -11.99 -0.98 -2.37
CA PHE A 181 -12.27 -0.13 -1.21
C PHE A 181 -13.58 -0.52 -0.51
N THR A 182 -14.72 -0.45 -1.21
CA THR A 182 -16.04 -0.57 -0.57
C THR A 182 -16.31 -1.95 0.01
N LYS A 183 -16.00 -3.02 -0.72
CA LYS A 183 -16.19 -4.39 -0.20
C LYS A 183 -15.30 -4.70 1.01
N ARG A 184 -14.19 -3.98 1.18
CA ARG A 184 -13.19 -4.30 2.20
C ARG A 184 -13.26 -3.44 3.44
N MET A 185 -13.95 -2.32 3.39
CA MET A 185 -14.33 -1.61 4.60
C MET A 185 -15.07 -2.55 5.57
N ARG A 186 -15.92 -3.44 5.07
CA ARG A 186 -16.57 -4.47 5.90
C ARG A 186 -15.56 -5.38 6.59
N PHE A 187 -14.59 -5.94 5.86
CA PHE A 187 -13.56 -6.82 6.46
C PHE A 187 -12.78 -6.13 7.59
N ILE A 188 -12.52 -4.84 7.46
CA ILE A 188 -11.78 -4.06 8.45
C ILE A 188 -12.62 -3.86 9.71
N TYR A 189 -13.91 -3.55 9.57
CA TYR A 189 -14.78 -3.06 10.66
C TYR A 189 -15.88 -4.04 11.10
N GLU A 190 -16.06 -5.18 10.42
CA GLU A 190 -16.88 -6.29 10.93
C GLU A 190 -16.07 -7.09 11.97
N ASN A 191 -16.69 -7.34 13.12
CA ASN A 191 -16.13 -8.13 14.23
C ASN A 191 -16.02 -9.62 13.87
#